data_0f4347fa6403058691bee5c730201ce2
#
_entry.id   0f4347fa6403058691bee5c730201ce2
#
_cell.length_a   1.000
_cell.length_b   1.000
_cell.length_c   1.000
_cell.angle_alpha   90.00
_cell.angle_beta   90.00
_cell.angle_gamma   90.00
#
_symmetry.space_group_name_H-M   'P 1'
#
loop_
_entity.id
_entity.type
_entity.pdbx_description
1 polymer ?
#
loop_
_entity_poly.entity_id
_entity_poly.type
_entity_poly.pdbx_seq_one_letter_code
_entity_poly.pdbx_strand_id
1 'polypeptide(L)'
;MGAGCPGLIFRAAQPVSGRRENWLTDIQQVVPAPRELAGRFRAYGPRHLDILALRAGLGDAERLAIRAVAAVLPFRTNSYVVEELIDWDAAPDDPIYRLVFPQPDMLPRADIDRMSRLISDDAPESKIRAAAHEIRMGLNPHPAGQLVLNAPSLDGRRLPGLQHKYPETVLFFPKQGQTCHAYCTYCFRWAQFVDEPDLKMATDHVDALVAYLRKHREVTSVLITGGDPMIMSAAVLRRYIEPLLDPSLDHLESIRIGTKSLAYWPQRYVTDADADATLRLFAEVAETGKNLALMAHYSHPRELEPPIVAQAVSKIRSAGAVIRTQAPLIRSINDTAETWRSMWRSQVRAGMIPYYMFVERDTGPRDYFAVPLARAHEIFRDAYAGVSGLCRSVRGPSMSATPGKVCVDGTAEVAGMRVFVLRMLQARDPALVGRPFFARFDPRATWLTELEPAFADRFPFESDPYQVSSAELSGIWPDELIEPAV
;
A
#
# COMPACT_ATOMS: atom_id res chain seq x y z
N MET A 1 52.82 19.20 -46.64
CA MET A 1 51.81 18.38 -47.26
C MET A 1 50.81 18.01 -46.14
N GLY A 2 49.76 18.77 -46.02
CA GLY A 2 48.73 18.59 -45.03
C GLY A 2 47.47 18.04 -45.67
N ALA A 3 46.88 17.02 -45.08
CA ALA A 3 45.54 16.57 -45.45
C ALA A 3 44.58 16.93 -44.35
N GLY A 4 43.65 17.87 -44.62
CA GLY A 4 42.61 18.26 -43.70
C GLY A 4 41.40 17.30 -43.77
N CYS A 5 40.87 16.92 -42.64
CA CYS A 5 39.57 16.25 -42.52
C CYS A 5 38.42 17.26 -42.62
N PRO A 6 37.34 16.93 -43.31
CA PRO A 6 36.14 17.80 -43.37
C PRO A 6 35.30 17.69 -42.10
N GLY A 7 34.98 18.88 -41.55
CA GLY A 7 34.10 19.00 -40.39
C GLY A 7 32.65 18.66 -40.75
N LEU A 8 32.05 17.77 -39.95
CA LEU A 8 30.60 17.52 -39.92
C LEU A 8 29.93 18.70 -39.21
N ILE A 9 29.21 19.49 -39.97
CA ILE A 9 28.33 20.56 -39.46
C ILE A 9 27.06 19.88 -38.92
N PHE A 10 26.93 19.79 -37.59
CA PHE A 10 25.64 19.50 -36.96
C PHE A 10 24.71 20.69 -37.16
N ARG A 11 23.70 20.52 -38.01
CA ARG A 11 22.58 21.44 -38.04
C ARG A 11 21.79 21.28 -36.72
N ALA A 12 21.79 22.33 -35.91
CA ALA A 12 20.88 22.46 -34.80
C ALA A 12 19.43 22.38 -35.30
N ALA A 13 18.68 21.41 -34.77
CA ALA A 13 17.25 21.33 -35.03
C ALA A 13 16.59 22.57 -34.39
N GLN A 14 15.83 23.31 -35.19
CA GLN A 14 15.03 24.43 -34.68
C GLN A 14 13.97 23.91 -33.72
N PRO A 15 13.69 24.61 -32.60
CA PRO A 15 12.63 24.20 -31.68
C PRO A 15 11.27 24.34 -32.40
N VAL A 16 10.48 23.27 -32.36
CA VAL A 16 9.10 23.25 -32.82
C VAL A 16 8.25 24.08 -31.86
N SER A 17 8.14 25.40 -32.14
CA SER A 17 7.47 26.38 -31.30
C SER A 17 5.94 26.34 -31.32
N GLY A 18 5.31 25.43 -32.08
CA GLY A 18 3.86 25.40 -32.24
C GLY A 18 3.08 24.38 -31.43
N ARG A 19 3.75 23.45 -30.71
CA ARG A 19 3.05 22.39 -29.95
C ARG A 19 2.94 22.65 -28.42
N ARG A 20 3.69 23.59 -27.90
CA ARG A 20 3.65 23.89 -26.43
C ARG A 20 2.40 24.66 -26.00
N GLU A 21 1.83 25.47 -26.87
CA GLU A 21 0.66 26.31 -26.49
C GLU A 21 -0.66 25.52 -26.47
N ASN A 22 -0.83 24.50 -27.31
CA ASN A 22 -2.06 23.72 -27.36
C ASN A 22 -2.23 22.77 -26.14
N TRP A 23 -1.14 22.21 -25.63
CA TRP A 23 -1.25 21.30 -24.49
C TRP A 23 -1.60 22.01 -23.17
N LEU A 24 -1.18 23.27 -22.99
CA LEU A 24 -1.59 24.10 -21.85
C LEU A 24 -3.10 24.36 -21.86
N THR A 25 -3.67 24.57 -23.04
CA THR A 25 -5.12 24.76 -23.23
C THR A 25 -5.87 23.46 -22.94
N ASP A 26 -5.35 22.33 -23.40
CA ASP A 26 -5.95 21.00 -23.16
C ASP A 26 -5.85 20.58 -21.69
N ILE A 27 -4.70 20.87 -21.02
CA ILE A 27 -4.57 20.66 -19.58
C ILE A 27 -5.53 21.55 -18.79
N GLN A 28 -5.68 22.82 -19.16
CA GLN A 28 -6.60 23.74 -18.49
C GLN A 28 -8.07 23.34 -18.64
N GLN A 29 -8.45 22.68 -19.76
CA GLN A 29 -9.80 22.14 -19.94
C GLN A 29 -10.06 20.87 -19.11
N VAL A 30 -9.05 20.05 -18.89
CA VAL A 30 -9.17 18.78 -18.14
C VAL A 30 -8.77 18.93 -16.68
N VAL A 31 -7.78 19.79 -16.40
CA VAL A 31 -7.33 20.17 -15.07
C VAL A 31 -7.51 21.70 -14.91
N PRO A 32 -8.62 22.16 -14.36
CA PRO A 32 -8.89 23.60 -14.18
C PRO A 32 -7.76 24.28 -13.37
N ALA A 33 -7.62 25.59 -13.56
CA ALA A 33 -6.59 26.36 -12.89
C ALA A 33 -6.66 26.22 -11.35
N PRO A 34 -5.51 26.19 -10.63
CA PRO A 34 -5.43 25.86 -9.21
C PRO A 34 -6.33 26.66 -8.27
N ARG A 35 -6.70 27.88 -8.64
CA ARG A 35 -7.57 28.75 -7.82
C ARG A 35 -9.07 28.39 -7.85
N GLU A 36 -9.55 27.67 -8.86
CA GLU A 36 -10.98 27.30 -8.98
C GLU A 36 -11.30 25.97 -8.30
N LEU A 37 -10.28 25.15 -7.99
CA LEU A 37 -10.42 23.80 -7.43
C LEU A 37 -9.92 23.67 -5.99
N ALA A 38 -9.39 24.73 -5.41
CA ALA A 38 -8.86 24.69 -4.05
C ALA A 38 -9.92 24.10 -3.07
N GLY A 39 -9.68 22.86 -2.64
CA GLY A 39 -10.52 22.18 -1.66
C GLY A 39 -11.63 21.26 -2.22
N ARG A 40 -11.81 21.11 -3.54
CA ARG A 40 -12.81 20.19 -4.11
C ARG A 40 -12.18 18.89 -4.61
N PHE A 41 -12.67 17.75 -4.10
CA PHE A 41 -12.23 16.44 -4.56
C PHE A 41 -12.58 16.20 -6.03
N ARG A 42 -11.55 15.91 -6.83
CA ARG A 42 -11.69 15.41 -8.20
C ARG A 42 -10.80 14.20 -8.38
N ALA A 43 -11.38 13.07 -8.80
CA ALA A 43 -10.63 11.87 -9.11
C ALA A 43 -10.14 11.88 -10.56
N TYR A 44 -8.89 11.45 -10.75
CA TYR A 44 -8.28 11.21 -12.05
C TYR A 44 -8.00 9.72 -12.21
N GLY A 45 -8.59 9.10 -13.23
CA GLY A 45 -8.41 7.69 -13.59
C GLY A 45 -7.68 7.54 -14.94
N PRO A 46 -7.67 6.32 -15.53
CA PRO A 46 -6.89 6.00 -16.74
C PRO A 46 -7.11 6.96 -17.91
N ARG A 47 -8.33 7.46 -18.12
CA ARG A 47 -8.64 8.43 -19.19
C ARG A 47 -7.91 9.78 -19.05
N HIS A 48 -7.39 10.10 -17.87
CA HIS A 48 -6.66 11.35 -17.61
C HIS A 48 -5.14 11.14 -17.63
N LEU A 49 -4.70 9.88 -17.75
CA LEU A 49 -3.29 9.53 -17.60
C LEU A 49 -2.40 10.24 -18.63
N ASP A 50 -2.81 10.22 -19.91
CA ASP A 50 -2.03 10.83 -21.00
C ASP A 50 -1.77 12.32 -20.78
N ILE A 51 -2.81 13.07 -20.40
CA ILE A 51 -2.68 14.51 -20.20
C ILE A 51 -1.85 14.86 -18.97
N LEU A 52 -1.96 14.07 -17.91
CA LEU A 52 -1.13 14.23 -16.71
C LEU A 52 0.33 13.84 -16.99
N ALA A 53 0.56 12.82 -17.82
CA ALA A 53 1.89 12.41 -18.24
C ALA A 53 2.58 13.46 -19.17
N LEU A 54 1.81 14.16 -19.99
CA LEU A 54 2.30 15.32 -20.73
C LEU A 54 2.81 16.43 -19.81
N ARG A 55 2.13 16.67 -18.69
CA ARG A 55 2.57 17.63 -17.68
C ARG A 55 3.92 17.24 -17.06
N ALA A 56 4.21 15.94 -16.94
CA ALA A 56 5.52 15.43 -16.52
C ALA A 56 6.59 15.48 -17.62
N GLY A 57 6.28 16.02 -18.79
CA GLY A 57 7.22 16.14 -19.92
C GLY A 57 7.47 14.84 -20.68
N LEU A 58 6.66 13.79 -20.48
CA LEU A 58 6.85 12.48 -21.07
C LEU A 58 6.53 12.48 -22.57
N GLY A 59 7.39 11.85 -23.37
CA GLY A 59 7.22 11.65 -24.81
C GLY A 59 6.18 10.56 -25.15
N ASP A 60 5.83 10.44 -26.44
CA ASP A 60 4.80 9.51 -26.93
C ASP A 60 5.08 8.05 -26.55
N ALA A 61 6.34 7.62 -26.65
CA ALA A 61 6.75 6.25 -26.31
C ALA A 61 6.62 5.96 -24.81
N GLU A 62 7.00 6.92 -23.97
CA GLU A 62 6.87 6.79 -22.50
C GLU A 62 5.40 6.78 -22.08
N ARG A 63 4.57 7.65 -22.67
CA ARG A 63 3.13 7.67 -22.41
C ARG A 63 2.44 6.38 -22.84
N LEU A 64 2.86 5.78 -23.96
CA LEU A 64 2.38 4.46 -24.36
C LEU A 64 2.77 3.39 -23.35
N ALA A 65 4.01 3.39 -22.87
CA ALA A 65 4.48 2.44 -21.87
C ALA A 65 3.72 2.56 -20.54
N ILE A 66 3.49 3.78 -20.02
CA ILE A 66 2.70 3.93 -18.79
C ILE A 66 1.22 3.58 -18.97
N ARG A 67 0.64 3.76 -20.19
CA ARG A 67 -0.70 3.24 -20.50
C ARG A 67 -0.72 1.71 -20.46
N ALA A 68 0.33 1.06 -20.98
CA ALA A 68 0.48 -0.39 -20.91
C ALA A 68 0.50 -0.88 -19.47
N VAL A 69 1.26 -0.22 -18.58
CA VAL A 69 1.26 -0.53 -17.15
C VAL A 69 -0.11 -0.29 -16.52
N ALA A 70 -0.77 0.85 -16.83
CA ALA A 70 -2.09 1.19 -16.28
C ALA A 70 -3.22 0.27 -16.78
N ALA A 71 -3.03 -0.46 -17.87
CA ALA A 71 -3.95 -1.51 -18.32
C ALA A 71 -3.83 -2.79 -17.48
N VAL A 72 -2.69 -3.02 -16.83
CA VAL A 72 -2.43 -4.16 -15.96
C VAL A 72 -2.66 -3.81 -14.50
N LEU A 73 -2.02 -2.75 -14.02
CA LEU A 73 -2.08 -2.28 -12.64
C LEU A 73 -3.05 -1.10 -12.50
N PRO A 74 -3.72 -0.95 -11.35
CA PRO A 74 -4.72 0.11 -11.20
C PRO A 74 -4.08 1.49 -11.15
N PHE A 75 -4.71 2.47 -11.81
CA PHE A 75 -4.34 3.88 -11.74
C PHE A 75 -5.50 4.74 -11.25
N ARG A 76 -5.25 5.50 -10.21
CA ARG A 76 -6.13 6.56 -9.72
C ARG A 76 -5.32 7.56 -8.91
N THR A 77 -5.54 8.85 -9.18
CA THR A 77 -5.05 9.94 -8.33
C THR A 77 -6.16 10.99 -8.14
N ASN A 78 -5.88 12.11 -7.48
CA ASN A 78 -6.86 13.15 -7.25
C ASN A 78 -6.25 14.55 -7.33
N SER A 79 -7.12 15.58 -7.30
CA SER A 79 -6.74 17.00 -7.41
C SER A 79 -5.72 17.42 -6.35
N TYR A 80 -5.88 17.01 -5.10
CA TYR A 80 -4.96 17.38 -4.02
C TYR A 80 -3.56 16.82 -4.24
N VAL A 81 -3.44 15.54 -4.59
CA VAL A 81 -2.13 14.91 -4.85
C VAL A 81 -1.44 15.58 -6.05
N VAL A 82 -2.20 15.84 -7.12
CA VAL A 82 -1.69 16.42 -8.36
C VAL A 82 -1.23 17.88 -8.19
N GLU A 83 -1.90 18.64 -7.33
CA GLU A 83 -1.69 20.09 -7.21
C GLU A 83 -0.82 20.46 -6.01
N GLU A 84 -0.94 19.71 -4.90
CA GLU A 84 -0.29 20.09 -3.63
C GLU A 84 0.95 19.21 -3.31
N LEU A 85 1.04 17.98 -3.84
CA LEU A 85 2.08 17.05 -3.41
C LEU A 85 3.15 16.79 -4.48
N ILE A 86 2.78 16.72 -5.76
CA ILE A 86 3.73 16.41 -6.85
C ILE A 86 4.55 17.65 -7.19
N ASP A 87 5.87 17.47 -7.22
CA ASP A 87 6.79 18.41 -7.84
C ASP A 87 6.91 18.08 -9.33
N TRP A 88 6.18 18.84 -10.14
CA TRP A 88 6.12 18.59 -11.58
C TRP A 88 7.42 18.96 -12.31
N ASP A 89 8.25 19.82 -11.73
CA ASP A 89 9.56 20.18 -12.30
C ASP A 89 10.57 19.05 -12.11
N ALA A 90 10.38 18.22 -11.08
CA ALA A 90 11.18 17.02 -10.81
C ALA A 90 10.59 15.74 -11.42
N ALA A 91 9.37 15.76 -11.98
CA ALA A 91 8.76 14.60 -12.62
C ALA A 91 9.54 14.20 -13.91
N PRO A 92 9.67 12.89 -14.22
CA PRO A 92 9.07 11.72 -13.54
C PRO A 92 9.86 11.19 -12.32
N ASP A 93 10.95 11.84 -11.92
CA ASP A 93 11.81 11.41 -10.82
C ASP A 93 11.29 11.83 -9.43
N ASP A 94 10.26 12.67 -9.37
CA ASP A 94 9.61 13.08 -8.13
C ASP A 94 9.06 11.87 -7.35
N PRO A 95 9.37 11.71 -6.05
CA PRO A 95 8.95 10.55 -5.26
C PRO A 95 7.42 10.45 -5.12
N ILE A 96 6.69 11.58 -5.08
CA ILE A 96 5.22 11.53 -5.01
C ILE A 96 4.63 11.17 -6.37
N TYR A 97 5.22 11.64 -7.46
CA TYR A 97 4.83 11.20 -8.81
C TYR A 97 4.98 9.67 -8.92
N ARG A 98 6.13 9.11 -8.54
CA ARG A 98 6.37 7.65 -8.54
C ARG A 98 5.44 6.88 -7.63
N LEU A 99 4.97 7.50 -6.53
CA LEU A 99 3.99 6.88 -5.62
C LEU A 99 2.61 6.68 -6.24
N VAL A 100 2.22 7.50 -7.23
CA VAL A 100 0.83 7.50 -7.75
C VAL A 100 0.73 7.36 -9.26
N PHE A 101 1.83 7.47 -10.00
CA PHE A 101 1.86 7.26 -11.46
C PHE A 101 2.58 5.98 -11.83
N PRO A 102 2.02 5.16 -12.73
CA PRO A 102 2.70 3.98 -13.26
C PRO A 102 4.02 4.38 -13.91
N GLN A 103 5.03 3.51 -13.77
CA GLN A 103 6.33 3.67 -14.42
C GLN A 103 6.57 2.50 -15.37
N PRO A 104 7.26 2.69 -16.50
CA PRO A 104 7.48 1.63 -17.48
C PRO A 104 8.11 0.36 -16.87
N ASP A 105 9.09 0.52 -15.98
CA ASP A 105 9.84 -0.59 -15.41
C ASP A 105 9.09 -1.36 -14.29
N MET A 106 7.81 -1.03 -14.03
CA MET A 106 6.97 -1.76 -13.09
C MET A 106 6.52 -3.14 -13.58
N LEU A 107 6.64 -3.40 -14.88
CA LEU A 107 6.38 -4.71 -15.48
C LEU A 107 7.61 -5.20 -16.26
N PRO A 108 7.76 -6.52 -16.45
CA PRO A 108 8.79 -7.07 -17.32
C PRO A 108 8.72 -6.47 -18.72
N ARG A 109 9.88 -6.24 -19.35
CA ARG A 109 9.96 -5.62 -20.67
C ARG A 109 9.11 -6.31 -21.72
N ALA A 110 9.07 -7.64 -21.71
CA ALA A 110 8.25 -8.43 -22.65
C ALA A 110 6.75 -8.13 -22.50
N ASP A 111 6.28 -7.93 -21.25
CA ASP A 111 4.88 -7.61 -20.97
C ASP A 111 4.53 -6.17 -21.40
N ILE A 112 5.42 -5.23 -21.16
CA ILE A 112 5.30 -3.84 -21.65
C ILE A 112 5.21 -3.83 -23.18
N ASP A 113 6.12 -4.52 -23.86
CA ASP A 113 6.14 -4.56 -25.34
C ASP A 113 4.89 -5.25 -25.89
N ARG A 114 4.38 -6.30 -25.23
CA ARG A 114 3.13 -6.98 -25.58
C ARG A 114 1.92 -6.05 -25.43
N MET A 115 1.77 -5.42 -24.26
CA MET A 115 0.65 -4.53 -23.98
C MET A 115 0.69 -3.27 -24.85
N SER A 116 1.89 -2.69 -25.05
CA SER A 116 2.07 -1.51 -25.90
C SER A 116 1.66 -1.78 -27.35
N ARG A 117 2.02 -2.95 -27.91
CA ARG A 117 1.57 -3.36 -29.25
C ARG A 117 0.05 -3.48 -29.32
N LEU A 118 -0.58 -4.19 -28.36
CA LEU A 118 -2.04 -4.34 -28.34
C LEU A 118 -2.76 -2.98 -28.29
N ILE A 119 -2.22 -2.02 -27.52
CA ILE A 119 -2.79 -0.69 -27.41
C ILE A 119 -2.55 0.14 -28.68
N SER A 120 -1.34 0.08 -29.26
CA SER A 120 -1.00 0.82 -30.50
C SER A 120 -1.76 0.32 -31.72
N ASP A 121 -2.01 -0.99 -31.79
CA ASP A 121 -2.74 -1.63 -32.89
C ASP A 121 -4.26 -1.53 -32.73
N ASP A 122 -4.73 -0.77 -31.74
CA ASP A 122 -6.16 -0.63 -31.40
C ASP A 122 -6.88 -1.98 -31.28
N ALA A 123 -6.21 -2.95 -30.63
CA ALA A 123 -6.73 -4.31 -30.50
C ALA A 123 -8.06 -4.31 -29.72
N PRO A 124 -8.96 -5.28 -29.98
CA PRO A 124 -10.20 -5.41 -29.24
C PRO A 124 -9.95 -5.45 -27.72
N GLU A 125 -10.78 -4.76 -26.96
CA GLU A 125 -10.66 -4.63 -25.50
C GLU A 125 -10.60 -6.00 -24.79
N SER A 126 -11.28 -7.02 -25.34
CA SER A 126 -11.23 -8.39 -24.82
C SER A 126 -9.82 -8.99 -24.89
N LYS A 127 -9.05 -8.69 -25.95
CA LYS A 127 -7.65 -9.16 -26.10
C LYS A 127 -6.73 -8.43 -25.10
N ILE A 128 -6.94 -7.11 -24.94
CA ILE A 128 -6.18 -6.32 -23.98
C ILE A 128 -6.45 -6.83 -22.55
N ARG A 129 -7.71 -7.09 -22.20
CA ARG A 129 -8.09 -7.65 -20.88
C ARG A 129 -7.53 -9.04 -20.65
N ALA A 130 -7.57 -9.93 -21.64
CA ALA A 130 -7.00 -11.26 -21.51
C ALA A 130 -5.49 -11.23 -21.27
N ALA A 131 -4.75 -10.42 -22.03
CA ALA A 131 -3.32 -10.22 -21.82
C ALA A 131 -3.00 -9.63 -20.43
N ALA A 132 -3.77 -8.64 -20.00
CA ALA A 132 -3.62 -8.03 -18.67
C ALA A 132 -3.89 -9.04 -17.55
N HIS A 133 -4.90 -9.90 -17.72
CA HIS A 133 -5.20 -10.98 -16.76
C HIS A 133 -4.04 -11.96 -16.60
N GLU A 134 -3.47 -12.45 -17.71
CA GLU A 134 -2.32 -13.36 -17.68
C GLU A 134 -1.14 -12.73 -16.92
N ILE A 135 -0.82 -11.45 -17.19
CA ILE A 135 0.26 -10.74 -16.51
C ILE A 135 -0.06 -10.60 -15.02
N ARG A 136 -1.29 -10.25 -14.66
CA ARG A 136 -1.74 -10.11 -13.25
C ARG A 136 -1.55 -11.40 -12.47
N MET A 137 -1.83 -12.55 -13.07
CA MET A 137 -1.63 -13.85 -12.41
C MET A 137 -0.15 -14.09 -12.06
N GLY A 138 0.78 -13.62 -12.90
CA GLY A 138 2.22 -13.67 -12.63
C GLY A 138 2.70 -12.71 -11.51
N LEU A 139 1.90 -11.71 -11.15
CA LEU A 139 2.25 -10.70 -10.14
C LEU A 139 1.84 -11.06 -8.70
N ASN A 140 1.54 -12.34 -8.41
CA ASN A 140 1.13 -12.80 -7.08
C ASN A 140 -0.02 -11.97 -6.47
N PRO A 141 -1.25 -12.03 -7.00
CA PRO A 141 -2.37 -11.16 -6.58
C PRO A 141 -2.84 -11.43 -5.14
N HIS A 142 -2.48 -12.56 -4.55
CA HIS A 142 -2.90 -12.99 -3.21
C HIS A 142 -1.73 -13.40 -2.31
N PRO A 143 -0.81 -12.48 -2.01
CA PRO A 143 0.38 -12.79 -1.23
C PRO A 143 0.02 -13.35 0.16
N ALA A 144 0.84 -14.30 0.66
CA ALA A 144 0.65 -14.97 1.95
C ALA A 144 -0.70 -15.70 2.09
N GLY A 145 -1.26 -16.21 0.98
CA GLY A 145 -2.49 -17.00 0.98
C GLY A 145 -3.71 -16.27 1.56
N GLN A 146 -3.78 -14.95 1.37
CA GLN A 146 -4.76 -14.11 2.06
C GLN A 146 -6.22 -14.46 1.79
N LEU A 147 -6.56 -15.05 0.62
CA LEU A 147 -7.92 -15.49 0.31
C LEU A 147 -8.29 -16.83 0.96
N VAL A 148 -7.33 -17.72 1.15
CA VAL A 148 -7.56 -19.09 1.59
C VAL A 148 -7.15 -19.28 3.04
N LEU A 149 -5.85 -19.06 3.35
CA LEU A 149 -5.28 -19.34 4.68
C LEU A 149 -5.76 -18.38 5.76
N ASN A 150 -6.14 -17.16 5.39
CA ASN A 150 -6.55 -16.14 6.35
C ASN A 150 -8.07 -15.97 6.44
N ALA A 151 -8.85 -16.58 5.53
CA ALA A 151 -10.30 -16.47 5.55
C ALA A 151 -10.88 -17.37 6.66
N PRO A 152 -11.54 -16.80 7.69
CA PRO A 152 -12.13 -17.60 8.75
C PRO A 152 -13.45 -18.22 8.33
N SER A 153 -13.92 -19.21 9.11
CA SER A 153 -15.23 -19.81 8.95
C SER A 153 -16.07 -19.67 10.22
N LEU A 154 -17.36 -19.54 10.07
CA LEU A 154 -18.33 -19.58 11.16
C LEU A 154 -19.38 -20.65 10.85
N ASP A 155 -19.57 -21.63 11.72
CA ASP A 155 -20.52 -22.73 11.53
C ASP A 155 -20.35 -23.47 10.19
N GLY A 156 -19.11 -23.70 9.78
CA GLY A 156 -18.76 -24.38 8.53
C GLY A 156 -18.87 -23.52 7.26
N ARG A 157 -19.32 -22.27 7.37
CA ARG A 157 -19.40 -21.32 6.26
C ARG A 157 -18.25 -20.36 6.27
N ARG A 158 -17.52 -20.22 5.17
CA ARG A 158 -16.48 -19.18 5.02
C ARG A 158 -17.08 -17.79 5.13
N LEU A 159 -16.33 -16.88 5.74
CA LEU A 159 -16.71 -15.48 5.88
C LEU A 159 -15.91 -14.62 4.88
N PRO A 160 -16.43 -14.37 3.67
CA PRO A 160 -15.77 -13.52 2.70
C PRO A 160 -15.62 -12.10 3.28
N GLY A 161 -14.50 -11.44 2.96
CA GLY A 161 -14.22 -10.10 3.47
C GLY A 161 -13.77 -10.03 4.93
N LEU A 162 -13.48 -11.17 5.57
CA LEU A 162 -12.78 -11.26 6.84
C LEU A 162 -11.42 -11.93 6.66
N GLN A 163 -10.45 -11.53 7.48
CA GLN A 163 -9.17 -12.25 7.62
C GLN A 163 -8.83 -12.38 9.11
N HIS A 164 -8.50 -13.59 9.54
CA HIS A 164 -8.05 -13.90 10.90
C HIS A 164 -6.75 -14.71 10.83
N LYS A 165 -5.63 -13.99 10.83
CA LYS A 165 -4.28 -14.59 10.77
C LYS A 165 -3.63 -14.71 12.14
N TYR A 166 -3.87 -13.74 13.00
CA TYR A 166 -3.30 -13.67 14.35
C TYR A 166 -4.41 -13.75 15.37
N PRO A 167 -4.27 -14.53 16.46
CA PRO A 167 -5.36 -14.80 17.41
C PRO A 167 -6.09 -13.54 17.89
N GLU A 168 -5.37 -12.44 18.13
CA GLU A 168 -5.92 -11.23 18.74
C GLU A 168 -6.53 -10.25 17.73
N THR A 169 -6.43 -10.53 16.41
CA THR A 169 -6.74 -9.50 15.40
C THR A 169 -7.49 -10.05 14.21
N VAL A 170 -8.67 -9.50 13.95
CA VAL A 170 -9.44 -9.70 12.72
C VAL A 170 -9.36 -8.47 11.82
N LEU A 171 -9.16 -8.69 10.52
CA LEU A 171 -9.32 -7.67 9.49
C LEU A 171 -10.71 -7.78 8.87
N PHE A 172 -11.35 -6.64 8.66
CA PHE A 172 -12.64 -6.52 8.02
C PHE A 172 -12.56 -5.62 6.77
N PHE A 173 -13.12 -6.09 5.66
CA PHE A 173 -13.05 -5.47 4.34
C PHE A 173 -14.43 -5.01 3.90
N PRO A 174 -14.91 -3.82 4.30
CA PRO A 174 -16.22 -3.33 3.93
C PRO A 174 -16.32 -3.10 2.41
N LYS A 175 -17.39 -3.56 1.78
CA LYS A 175 -17.61 -3.49 0.33
C LYS A 175 -17.52 -2.07 -0.22
N GLN A 176 -18.08 -1.09 0.48
CA GLN A 176 -18.09 0.31 0.08
C GLN A 176 -16.71 1.01 0.28
N GLY A 177 -15.82 0.41 1.06
CA GLY A 177 -14.46 0.89 1.29
C GLY A 177 -13.41 0.34 0.32
N GLN A 178 -13.80 -0.36 -0.76
CA GLN A 178 -12.87 -1.04 -1.67
C GLN A 178 -12.36 -0.14 -2.81
N THR A 179 -12.16 1.14 -2.52
CA THR A 179 -11.41 2.07 -3.39
C THR A 179 -10.62 3.02 -2.50
N CYS A 180 -9.77 3.88 -3.09
CA CYS A 180 -8.96 4.85 -2.37
C CYS A 180 -9.13 6.24 -2.97
N HIS A 181 -8.71 7.28 -2.24
CA HIS A 181 -8.62 8.64 -2.77
C HIS A 181 -7.59 8.73 -3.91
N ALA A 182 -6.46 8.02 -3.78
CA ALA A 182 -5.48 7.74 -4.84
C ALA A 182 -4.90 6.34 -4.61
N TYR A 183 -4.51 5.63 -5.69
CA TYR A 183 -3.85 4.34 -5.58
C TYR A 183 -2.34 4.54 -5.48
N CYS A 184 -1.72 3.83 -4.54
CA CYS A 184 -0.28 3.73 -4.47
C CYS A 184 0.20 2.72 -5.50
N THR A 185 1.24 3.04 -6.26
CA THR A 185 1.81 2.16 -7.29
C THR A 185 2.42 0.87 -6.71
N TYR A 186 2.85 0.90 -5.44
CA TYR A 186 3.36 -0.24 -4.68
C TYR A 186 2.27 -1.02 -3.92
N CYS A 187 0.99 -0.71 -4.12
CA CYS A 187 -0.08 -1.26 -3.29
C CYS A 187 -0.13 -2.79 -3.32
N PHE A 188 0.13 -3.45 -2.19
CA PHE A 188 0.04 -4.92 -2.09
C PHE A 188 -1.39 -5.46 -2.21
N ARG A 189 -2.40 -4.57 -2.25
CA ARG A 189 -3.80 -4.90 -2.51
C ARG A 189 -4.26 -4.45 -3.88
N TRP A 190 -3.36 -4.23 -4.82
CA TRP A 190 -3.66 -3.80 -6.18
C TRP A 190 -4.76 -4.64 -6.84
N ALA A 191 -4.78 -5.95 -6.56
CA ALA A 191 -5.78 -6.88 -7.06
C ALA A 191 -7.24 -6.52 -6.67
N GLN A 192 -7.46 -5.77 -5.59
CA GLN A 192 -8.79 -5.30 -5.18
C GLN A 192 -9.35 -4.20 -6.10
N PHE A 193 -8.51 -3.55 -6.90
CA PHE A 193 -8.84 -2.35 -7.68
C PHE A 193 -8.89 -2.59 -9.20
N VAL A 194 -8.50 -3.78 -9.63
CA VAL A 194 -8.71 -4.22 -11.01
C VAL A 194 -10.13 -4.78 -11.15
N ASP A 195 -10.69 -4.71 -12.35
CA ASP A 195 -12.07 -5.15 -12.59
C ASP A 195 -12.13 -6.66 -12.82
N GLU A 196 -11.74 -7.44 -11.79
CA GLU A 196 -11.77 -8.90 -11.78
C GLU A 196 -12.42 -9.36 -10.48
N PRO A 197 -13.66 -9.91 -10.53
CA PRO A 197 -14.41 -10.32 -9.34
C PRO A 197 -13.67 -11.34 -8.46
N ASP A 198 -13.00 -12.31 -9.05
CA ASP A 198 -12.31 -13.41 -8.36
C ASP A 198 -11.08 -12.95 -7.56
N LEU A 199 -10.58 -11.75 -7.85
CA LEU A 199 -9.48 -11.15 -7.10
C LEU A 199 -9.95 -10.29 -5.92
N LYS A 200 -11.26 -10.06 -5.80
CA LYS A 200 -11.82 -9.15 -4.78
C LYS A 200 -12.13 -9.88 -3.48
N MET A 201 -11.90 -9.17 -2.39
CA MET A 201 -12.17 -9.62 -1.03
C MET A 201 -12.92 -8.50 -0.30
N ALA A 202 -14.23 -8.65 -0.17
CA ALA A 202 -15.08 -7.64 0.46
C ALA A 202 -16.40 -8.23 0.93
N THR A 203 -17.02 -7.59 1.94
CA THR A 203 -18.35 -7.94 2.44
C THR A 203 -19.10 -6.70 2.92
N ASP A 204 -20.43 -6.76 2.88
CA ASP A 204 -21.32 -5.80 3.53
C ASP A 204 -21.99 -6.38 4.80
N HIS A 205 -21.70 -7.64 5.14
CA HIS A 205 -22.27 -8.37 6.26
C HIS A 205 -21.51 -8.11 7.57
N VAL A 206 -21.72 -6.97 8.20
CA VAL A 206 -21.15 -6.66 9.52
C VAL A 206 -21.69 -7.58 10.62
N ASP A 207 -22.93 -8.06 10.48
CA ASP A 207 -23.54 -9.01 11.43
C ASP A 207 -22.76 -10.33 11.53
N ALA A 208 -22.21 -10.79 10.41
CA ALA A 208 -21.33 -11.97 10.39
C ALA A 208 -20.03 -11.71 11.16
N LEU A 209 -19.46 -10.51 11.06
CA LEU A 209 -18.30 -10.12 11.88
C LEU A 209 -18.67 -10.12 13.37
N VAL A 210 -19.78 -9.51 13.75
CA VAL A 210 -20.25 -9.47 15.16
C VAL A 210 -20.49 -10.88 15.69
N ALA A 211 -21.16 -11.74 14.93
CA ALA A 211 -21.38 -13.14 15.29
C ALA A 211 -20.06 -13.91 15.47
N TYR A 212 -19.10 -13.66 14.58
CA TYR A 212 -17.76 -14.23 14.67
C TYR A 212 -17.04 -13.78 15.93
N LEU A 213 -17.01 -12.48 16.25
CA LEU A 213 -16.36 -11.91 17.42
C LEU A 213 -16.98 -12.42 18.74
N ARG A 214 -18.29 -12.64 18.79
CA ARG A 214 -18.96 -13.22 19.98
C ARG A 214 -18.47 -14.63 20.31
N LYS A 215 -18.06 -15.42 19.29
CA LYS A 215 -17.51 -16.78 19.47
C LYS A 215 -15.99 -16.78 19.68
N HIS A 216 -15.30 -15.75 19.22
CA HIS A 216 -13.83 -15.62 19.25
C HIS A 216 -13.42 -14.51 20.19
N ARG A 217 -13.54 -14.79 21.51
CA ARG A 217 -13.25 -13.78 22.55
C ARG A 217 -11.76 -13.47 22.72
N GLU A 218 -10.88 -14.26 22.13
CA GLU A 218 -9.45 -13.98 21.99
C GLU A 218 -9.17 -12.78 21.07
N VAL A 219 -10.13 -12.39 20.20
CA VAL A 219 -9.98 -11.25 19.31
C VAL A 219 -10.24 -9.96 20.05
N THR A 220 -9.20 -9.26 20.45
CA THR A 220 -9.28 -7.96 21.14
C THR A 220 -9.23 -6.76 20.20
N SER A 221 -8.95 -6.97 18.91
CA SER A 221 -8.73 -5.90 17.95
C SER A 221 -9.33 -6.19 16.57
N VAL A 222 -10.15 -5.27 16.06
CA VAL A 222 -10.63 -5.28 14.67
C VAL A 222 -9.91 -4.18 13.87
N LEU A 223 -9.42 -4.54 12.67
CA LEU A 223 -8.87 -3.58 11.70
C LEU A 223 -9.81 -3.47 10.49
N ILE A 224 -10.52 -2.38 10.37
CA ILE A 224 -11.31 -2.03 9.19
C ILE A 224 -10.34 -1.55 8.11
N THR A 225 -10.35 -2.20 6.93
CA THR A 225 -9.35 -1.96 5.88
C THR A 225 -9.93 -2.34 4.51
N GLY A 226 -9.12 -2.41 3.46
CA GLY A 226 -9.59 -2.76 2.11
C GLY A 226 -8.82 -1.94 1.08
N GLY A 227 -9.53 -1.08 0.33
CA GLY A 227 -8.97 0.09 -0.31
C GLY A 227 -8.63 1.11 0.77
N ASP A 228 -9.51 2.06 0.98
CA ASP A 228 -9.40 3.00 2.09
C ASP A 228 -10.80 3.20 2.73
N PRO A 229 -11.04 2.75 3.96
CA PRO A 229 -12.33 2.92 4.63
C PRO A 229 -12.79 4.36 4.73
N MET A 230 -11.86 5.33 4.72
CA MET A 230 -12.20 6.75 4.84
C MET A 230 -12.75 7.37 3.55
N ILE A 231 -12.82 6.60 2.45
CA ILE A 231 -13.59 7.00 1.25
C ILE A 231 -15.11 6.93 1.49
N MET A 232 -15.53 6.13 2.46
CA MET A 232 -16.94 6.02 2.85
C MET A 232 -17.42 7.32 3.52
N SER A 233 -18.70 7.66 3.30
CA SER A 233 -19.31 8.73 4.08
C SER A 233 -19.41 8.34 5.57
N ALA A 234 -19.53 9.35 6.45
CA ALA A 234 -19.71 9.12 7.88
C ALA A 234 -20.87 8.18 8.19
N ALA A 235 -21.99 8.31 7.46
CA ALA A 235 -23.17 7.46 7.64
C ALA A 235 -22.89 5.99 7.26
N VAL A 236 -22.12 5.75 6.19
CA VAL A 236 -21.73 4.39 5.79
C VAL A 236 -20.71 3.82 6.76
N LEU A 237 -19.71 4.60 7.18
CA LEU A 237 -18.71 4.18 8.15
C LEU A 237 -19.36 3.80 9.49
N ARG A 238 -20.36 4.58 9.95
CA ARG A 238 -21.16 4.29 11.15
C ARG A 238 -21.78 2.91 11.11
N ARG A 239 -22.38 2.51 10.00
CA ARG A 239 -23.03 1.19 9.85
C ARG A 239 -22.07 0.03 10.15
N TYR A 240 -20.77 0.21 9.94
CA TYR A 240 -19.75 -0.81 10.23
C TYR A 240 -19.13 -0.68 11.62
N ILE A 241 -19.07 0.52 12.18
CA ILE A 241 -18.46 0.76 13.49
C ILE A 241 -19.45 0.56 14.62
N GLU A 242 -20.68 1.07 14.50
CA GLU A 242 -21.67 1.04 15.58
C GLU A 242 -21.96 -0.37 16.11
N PRO A 243 -22.11 -1.43 15.26
CA PRO A 243 -22.29 -2.80 15.77
C PRO A 243 -21.10 -3.35 16.57
N LEU A 244 -19.90 -2.79 16.42
CA LEU A 244 -18.72 -3.16 17.20
C LEU A 244 -18.71 -2.54 18.60
N LEU A 245 -19.62 -1.60 18.87
CA LEU A 245 -19.81 -0.97 20.18
C LEU A 245 -20.79 -1.72 21.07
N ASP A 246 -21.39 -2.81 20.56
CA ASP A 246 -22.33 -3.65 21.30
C ASP A 246 -21.71 -4.14 22.63
N PRO A 247 -22.43 -4.02 23.76
CA PRO A 247 -21.92 -4.46 25.06
C PRO A 247 -21.51 -5.94 25.14
N SER A 248 -22.08 -6.80 24.28
CA SER A 248 -21.67 -8.21 24.20
C SER A 248 -20.25 -8.42 23.63
N LEU A 249 -19.65 -7.37 23.08
CA LEU A 249 -18.27 -7.34 22.60
C LEU A 249 -17.34 -6.60 23.58
N ASP A 250 -17.51 -6.83 24.90
CA ASP A 250 -16.71 -6.23 25.97
C ASP A 250 -15.21 -6.59 25.87
N HIS A 251 -14.86 -7.75 25.33
CA HIS A 251 -13.50 -8.20 25.05
C HIS A 251 -12.83 -7.46 23.88
N LEU A 252 -13.60 -6.78 23.01
CA LEU A 252 -13.05 -5.99 21.94
C LEU A 252 -12.53 -4.66 22.48
N GLU A 253 -11.22 -4.53 22.60
CA GLU A 253 -10.54 -3.38 23.21
C GLU A 253 -10.27 -2.25 22.22
N SER A 254 -10.03 -2.60 20.92
CA SER A 254 -9.62 -1.61 19.93
C SER A 254 -10.25 -1.81 18.56
N ILE A 255 -10.66 -0.67 17.98
CA ILE A 255 -11.10 -0.56 16.58
C ILE A 255 -10.03 0.24 15.84
N ARG A 256 -9.51 -0.32 14.76
CA ARG A 256 -8.48 0.32 13.92
C ARG A 256 -9.01 0.56 12.53
N ILE A 257 -8.61 1.68 11.94
CA ILE A 257 -8.95 2.05 10.55
C ILE A 257 -7.66 2.23 9.76
N GLY A 258 -7.43 1.36 8.77
CA GLY A 258 -6.28 1.47 7.87
C GLY A 258 -6.56 2.48 6.77
N THR A 259 -5.79 3.57 6.71
CA THR A 259 -6.07 4.66 5.77
C THR A 259 -4.81 5.38 5.29
N LYS A 260 -4.84 5.91 4.08
CA LYS A 260 -3.89 6.89 3.55
C LYS A 260 -4.55 8.26 3.28
N SER A 261 -5.81 8.43 3.70
CA SER A 261 -6.54 9.70 3.47
C SER A 261 -5.88 10.90 4.13
N LEU A 262 -5.21 10.74 5.28
CA LEU A 262 -4.43 11.82 5.91
C LEU A 262 -3.32 12.36 4.99
N ALA A 263 -2.74 11.52 4.14
CA ALA A 263 -1.73 11.91 3.18
C ALA A 263 -2.33 12.33 1.83
N TYR A 264 -3.42 11.69 1.37
CA TYR A 264 -3.93 11.87 0.01
C TYR A 264 -5.24 12.66 -0.09
N TRP A 265 -5.92 12.89 1.03
CA TRP A 265 -7.13 13.71 1.10
C TRP A 265 -7.43 14.15 2.57
N PRO A 266 -6.57 14.99 3.19
CA PRO A 266 -6.76 15.46 4.56
C PRO A 266 -8.05 16.28 4.74
N GLN A 267 -8.60 16.84 3.66
CA GLN A 267 -9.91 17.51 3.61
C GLN A 267 -11.03 16.64 4.20
N ARG A 268 -10.88 15.32 4.15
CA ARG A 268 -11.79 14.31 4.74
C ARG A 268 -12.14 14.60 6.20
N TYR A 269 -11.21 15.23 6.91
CA TYR A 269 -11.34 15.54 8.34
C TYR A 269 -11.50 17.04 8.64
N VAL A 270 -11.41 17.90 7.61
CA VAL A 270 -11.37 19.35 7.81
C VAL A 270 -12.53 20.07 7.12
N THR A 271 -12.70 19.81 5.82
CA THR A 271 -13.60 20.60 4.95
C THR A 271 -14.66 19.79 4.20
N ASP A 272 -14.55 18.45 4.15
CA ASP A 272 -15.61 17.63 3.54
C ASP A 272 -16.94 17.82 4.27
N ALA A 273 -18.03 17.73 3.54
CA ALA A 273 -19.38 18.03 4.05
C ALA A 273 -19.78 17.20 5.29
N ASP A 274 -19.22 16.01 5.46
CA ASP A 274 -19.47 15.13 6.61
C ASP A 274 -18.24 14.96 7.53
N ALA A 275 -17.25 15.86 7.45
CA ALA A 275 -16.07 15.84 8.30
C ALA A 275 -16.41 15.82 9.80
N ASP A 276 -17.30 16.73 10.22
CA ASP A 276 -17.72 16.80 11.62
C ASP A 276 -18.53 15.57 12.07
N ALA A 277 -19.31 14.96 11.17
CA ALA A 277 -20.01 13.72 11.48
C ALA A 277 -19.05 12.54 11.65
N THR A 278 -17.98 12.51 10.85
CA THR A 278 -16.88 11.52 10.99
C THR A 278 -16.16 11.68 12.33
N LEU A 279 -15.83 12.90 12.72
CA LEU A 279 -15.15 13.17 13.99
C LEU A 279 -16.05 12.89 15.20
N ARG A 280 -17.35 13.17 15.12
CA ARG A 280 -18.31 12.74 16.15
C ARG A 280 -18.37 11.24 16.32
N LEU A 281 -18.40 10.47 15.21
CA LEU A 281 -18.33 9.01 15.28
C LEU A 281 -17.04 8.53 15.98
N PHE A 282 -15.91 9.20 15.75
CA PHE A 282 -14.66 8.87 16.44
C PHE A 282 -14.75 9.15 17.96
N ALA A 283 -15.35 10.26 18.34
CA ALA A 283 -15.56 10.60 19.74
C ALA A 283 -16.48 9.59 20.44
N GLU A 284 -17.58 9.20 19.79
CA GLU A 284 -18.49 8.18 20.29
C GLU A 284 -17.78 6.84 20.56
N VAL A 285 -16.85 6.40 19.67
CA VAL A 285 -16.06 5.19 19.93
C VAL A 285 -15.17 5.38 21.16
N ALA A 286 -14.51 6.52 21.28
CA ALA A 286 -13.63 6.82 22.43
C ALA A 286 -14.43 6.87 23.75
N GLU A 287 -15.64 7.41 23.76
CA GLU A 287 -16.55 7.50 24.92
C GLU A 287 -16.98 6.12 25.43
N THR A 288 -16.99 5.07 24.59
CA THR A 288 -17.25 3.69 25.05
C THR A 288 -16.06 3.07 25.83
N GLY A 289 -14.92 3.75 25.89
CA GLY A 289 -13.69 3.22 26.46
C GLY A 289 -12.87 2.35 25.48
N LYS A 290 -13.37 2.06 24.28
CA LYS A 290 -12.59 1.36 23.24
C LYS A 290 -11.57 2.29 22.62
N ASN A 291 -10.36 1.78 22.34
CA ASN A 291 -9.32 2.55 21.69
C ASN A 291 -9.57 2.63 20.17
N LEU A 292 -9.85 3.81 19.66
CA LEU A 292 -9.89 4.05 18.21
C LEU A 292 -8.51 4.45 17.70
N ALA A 293 -7.97 3.72 16.73
CA ALA A 293 -6.67 4.02 16.15
C ALA A 293 -6.72 4.10 14.61
N LEU A 294 -6.30 5.25 14.06
CA LEU A 294 -6.04 5.37 12.61
C LEU A 294 -4.65 4.84 12.33
N MET A 295 -4.59 3.81 11.48
CA MET A 295 -3.34 3.24 10.96
C MET A 295 -2.98 3.99 9.68
N ALA A 296 -2.33 5.15 9.87
CA ALA A 296 -2.09 6.12 8.82
C ALA A 296 -0.84 5.75 7.99
N HIS A 297 -0.99 5.67 6.66
CA HIS A 297 0.13 5.46 5.76
C HIS A 297 0.74 6.79 5.32
N TYR A 298 2.06 6.95 5.57
CA TYR A 298 2.87 8.03 5.07
C TYR A 298 4.15 7.46 4.47
N SER A 299 4.37 7.67 3.18
CA SER A 299 5.50 7.09 2.44
C SER A 299 6.64 8.08 2.22
N HIS A 300 6.39 9.39 2.35
CA HIS A 300 7.38 10.43 2.14
C HIS A 300 7.12 11.65 3.07
N PRO A 301 8.16 12.38 3.55
CA PRO A 301 7.99 13.56 4.40
C PRO A 301 7.10 14.66 3.79
N ARG A 302 7.14 14.85 2.48
CA ARG A 302 6.32 15.83 1.76
C ARG A 302 4.81 15.65 2.00
N GLU A 303 4.35 14.43 2.23
CA GLU A 303 2.95 14.16 2.58
C GLU A 303 2.51 14.77 3.92
N LEU A 304 3.46 15.25 4.74
CA LEU A 304 3.23 15.87 6.05
C LEU A 304 3.34 17.40 6.02
N GLU A 305 3.81 17.98 4.93
CA GLU A 305 4.13 19.43 4.84
C GLU A 305 2.89 20.32 4.68
N PRO A 306 1.85 19.96 3.91
CA PRO A 306 0.69 20.84 3.73
C PRO A 306 0.01 21.17 5.07
N PRO A 307 -0.30 22.45 5.37
CA PRO A 307 -0.88 22.89 6.65
C PRO A 307 -2.19 22.19 7.02
N ILE A 308 -2.98 21.78 6.02
CA ILE A 308 -4.23 21.06 6.22
C ILE A 308 -4.02 19.68 6.87
N VAL A 309 -2.85 19.05 6.68
CA VAL A 309 -2.52 17.77 7.34
C VAL A 309 -2.41 17.96 8.85
N ALA A 310 -1.75 19.03 9.30
CA ALA A 310 -1.65 19.35 10.73
C ALA A 310 -3.03 19.64 11.34
N GLN A 311 -3.92 20.31 10.60
CA GLN A 311 -5.31 20.55 11.03
C GLN A 311 -6.09 19.23 11.16
N ALA A 312 -5.98 18.35 10.15
CA ALA A 312 -6.63 17.03 10.18
C ALA A 312 -6.16 16.18 11.36
N VAL A 313 -4.84 16.12 11.59
CA VAL A 313 -4.24 15.42 12.73
C VAL A 313 -4.76 15.95 14.06
N SER A 314 -4.80 17.29 14.21
CA SER A 314 -5.32 17.94 15.43
C SER A 314 -6.78 17.60 15.69
N LYS A 315 -7.65 17.68 14.68
CA LYS A 315 -9.09 17.36 14.80
C LYS A 315 -9.33 15.88 15.16
N ILE A 316 -8.61 14.95 14.52
CA ILE A 316 -8.70 13.51 14.81
C ILE A 316 -8.29 13.22 16.26
N ARG A 317 -7.19 13.80 16.72
CA ARG A 317 -6.72 13.62 18.10
C ARG A 317 -7.68 14.24 19.11
N SER A 318 -8.24 15.40 18.81
CA SER A 318 -9.28 16.05 19.65
C SER A 318 -10.57 15.23 19.73
N ALA A 319 -10.86 14.40 18.73
CA ALA A 319 -11.95 13.42 18.76
C ALA A 319 -11.59 12.11 19.50
N GLY A 320 -10.47 12.05 20.22
CA GLY A 320 -10.07 10.90 21.03
C GLY A 320 -9.38 9.76 20.27
N ALA A 321 -9.21 9.87 18.95
CA ALA A 321 -8.54 8.83 18.17
C ALA A 321 -7.02 8.97 18.20
N VAL A 322 -6.32 7.83 18.28
CA VAL A 322 -4.85 7.74 18.20
C VAL A 322 -4.42 7.56 16.75
N ILE A 323 -3.33 8.20 16.34
CA ILE A 323 -2.78 8.04 14.99
C ILE A 323 -1.45 7.30 15.08
N ARG A 324 -1.39 6.09 14.48
CA ARG A 324 -0.18 5.29 14.34
C ARG A 324 0.25 5.25 12.87
N THR A 325 1.52 5.56 12.62
CA THR A 325 2.01 5.73 11.24
C THR A 325 2.80 4.52 10.77
N GLN A 326 2.63 4.16 9.51
CA GLN A 326 3.32 3.02 8.91
C GLN A 326 3.54 3.24 7.41
N ALA A 327 4.59 2.64 6.87
CA ALA A 327 4.84 2.57 5.44
C ALA A 327 5.77 1.41 5.10
N PRO A 328 5.77 0.91 3.86
CA PRO A 328 6.85 0.09 3.36
C PRO A 328 8.07 0.94 2.99
N LEU A 329 9.24 0.33 3.07
CA LEU A 329 10.48 0.83 2.50
C LEU A 329 10.45 0.53 1.00
N ILE A 330 10.61 1.56 0.17
CA ILE A 330 10.37 1.51 -1.27
C ILE A 330 11.53 2.17 -2.00
N ARG A 331 12.15 1.43 -2.93
CA ARG A 331 13.23 1.93 -3.77
C ARG A 331 12.81 3.22 -4.51
N SER A 332 13.73 4.17 -4.59
CA SER A 332 13.57 5.46 -5.28
C SER A 332 12.47 6.38 -4.74
N ILE A 333 11.88 6.05 -3.58
CA ILE A 333 10.87 6.87 -2.91
C ILE A 333 11.32 7.26 -1.50
N ASN A 334 11.65 6.27 -0.68
CA ASN A 334 12.04 6.49 0.72
C ASN A 334 13.21 5.59 1.17
N ASP A 335 14.07 5.16 0.25
CA ASP A 335 15.18 4.24 0.47
C ASP A 335 16.44 4.90 1.03
N THR A 336 16.27 5.96 1.82
CA THR A 336 17.34 6.63 2.57
C THR A 336 17.00 6.77 4.06
N ALA A 337 18.02 6.72 4.91
CA ALA A 337 17.85 6.91 6.35
C ALA A 337 17.33 8.31 6.70
N GLU A 338 17.73 9.34 5.92
CA GLU A 338 17.31 10.72 6.16
C GLU A 338 15.82 10.91 5.91
N THR A 339 15.25 10.31 4.86
CA THR A 339 13.81 10.33 4.57
C THR A 339 13.00 9.78 5.76
N TRP A 340 13.40 8.64 6.33
CA TRP A 340 12.72 8.04 7.49
C TRP A 340 12.91 8.85 8.76
N ARG A 341 14.10 9.38 8.99
CA ARG A 341 14.39 10.24 10.14
C ARG A 341 13.52 11.50 10.11
N SER A 342 13.48 12.19 8.97
CA SER A 342 12.64 13.37 8.76
C SER A 342 11.16 13.05 8.97
N MET A 343 10.69 11.97 8.37
CA MET A 343 9.29 11.52 8.47
C MET A 343 8.90 11.20 9.92
N TRP A 344 9.69 10.40 10.66
CA TRP A 344 9.38 10.07 12.06
C TRP A 344 9.40 11.29 12.98
N ARG A 345 10.36 12.19 12.78
CA ARG A 345 10.42 13.46 13.56
C ARG A 345 9.20 14.34 13.31
N SER A 346 8.78 14.47 12.06
CA SER A 346 7.60 15.25 11.68
C SER A 346 6.30 14.64 12.22
N GLN A 347 6.18 13.31 12.15
CA GLN A 347 5.05 12.57 12.72
C GLN A 347 4.94 12.77 14.25
N VAL A 348 6.04 12.62 14.99
CA VAL A 348 6.05 12.82 16.45
C VAL A 348 5.77 14.27 16.81
N ARG A 349 6.32 15.25 16.05
CA ARG A 349 6.02 16.69 16.25
C ARG A 349 4.53 16.98 16.09
N ALA A 350 3.85 16.31 15.15
CA ALA A 350 2.40 16.41 14.97
C ALA A 350 1.59 15.61 16.00
N GLY A 351 2.23 14.84 16.90
CA GLY A 351 1.60 14.01 17.92
C GLY A 351 1.10 12.67 17.38
N MET A 352 1.64 12.18 16.28
CA MET A 352 1.44 10.84 15.76
C MET A 352 2.53 9.90 16.31
N ILE A 353 2.28 8.59 16.26
CA ILE A 353 3.15 7.55 16.81
C ILE A 353 3.71 6.71 15.67
N PRO A 354 5.02 6.77 15.33
CA PRO A 354 5.65 5.83 14.41
C PRO A 354 5.45 4.39 14.86
N TYR A 355 5.01 3.52 13.95
CA TYR A 355 4.56 2.18 14.33
C TYR A 355 5.25 1.05 13.58
N TYR A 356 5.31 1.14 12.22
CA TYR A 356 6.00 0.15 11.40
C TYR A 356 6.77 0.79 10.24
N MET A 357 7.99 0.29 10.01
CA MET A 357 8.64 0.24 8.72
C MET A 357 8.48 -1.19 8.18
N PHE A 358 7.73 -1.36 7.11
CA PHE A 358 7.59 -2.64 6.44
C PHE A 358 8.64 -2.82 5.35
N VAL A 359 8.99 -4.05 5.05
CA VAL A 359 9.59 -4.43 3.78
C VAL A 359 8.48 -4.46 2.73
N GLU A 360 8.77 -4.01 1.50
CA GLU A 360 7.81 -4.10 0.40
C GLU A 360 7.42 -5.56 0.13
N ARG A 361 6.16 -5.79 -0.18
CA ARG A 361 5.62 -7.15 -0.29
C ARG A 361 5.95 -7.81 -1.62
N ASP A 362 5.93 -9.13 -1.58
CA ASP A 362 6.17 -10.07 -2.67
C ASP A 362 5.00 -10.14 -3.68
N THR A 363 4.47 -8.99 -4.10
CA THR A 363 3.31 -8.88 -5.01
C THR A 363 3.37 -7.63 -5.87
N GLY A 364 2.65 -7.61 -6.99
CA GLY A 364 2.62 -6.45 -7.90
C GLY A 364 4.00 -6.16 -8.50
N PRO A 365 4.35 -4.89 -8.70
CA PRO A 365 5.64 -4.49 -9.28
C PRO A 365 6.80 -4.59 -8.27
N ARG A 366 6.90 -5.72 -7.59
CA ARG A 366 7.84 -6.01 -6.53
C ARG A 366 9.29 -5.67 -6.92
N ASP A 367 9.72 -6.15 -8.09
CA ASP A 367 11.13 -6.02 -8.52
C ASP A 367 11.53 -4.55 -8.76
N TYR A 368 10.55 -3.72 -9.09
CA TYR A 368 10.74 -2.27 -9.22
C TYR A 368 10.98 -1.60 -7.88
N PHE A 369 10.26 -2.00 -6.83
CA PHE A 369 10.25 -1.33 -5.53
C PHE A 369 11.10 -1.99 -4.45
N ALA A 370 11.49 -3.24 -4.61
CA ALA A 370 12.18 -3.99 -3.57
C ALA A 370 13.54 -3.40 -3.21
N VAL A 371 13.82 -3.38 -1.91
CA VAL A 371 15.13 -3.03 -1.32
C VAL A 371 15.68 -4.29 -0.63
N PRO A 372 16.94 -4.69 -0.89
CA PRO A 372 17.54 -5.85 -0.22
C PRO A 372 17.43 -5.74 1.31
N LEU A 373 17.17 -6.86 1.99
CA LEU A 373 16.96 -6.91 3.45
C LEU A 373 18.16 -6.35 4.24
N ALA A 374 19.37 -6.61 3.77
CA ALA A 374 20.59 -6.05 4.37
C ALA A 374 20.56 -4.52 4.31
N ARG A 375 20.24 -3.95 3.15
CA ARG A 375 20.15 -2.51 2.96
C ARG A 375 18.94 -1.91 3.74
N ALA A 376 17.82 -2.61 3.77
CA ALA A 376 16.65 -2.20 4.55
C ALA A 376 16.98 -2.06 6.04
N HIS A 377 17.74 -3.02 6.59
CA HIS A 377 18.19 -2.95 7.98
C HIS A 377 19.18 -1.80 8.21
N GLU A 378 20.13 -1.56 7.30
CA GLU A 378 21.06 -0.42 7.39
C GLU A 378 20.29 0.92 7.45
N ILE A 379 19.35 1.13 6.53
CA ILE A 379 18.50 2.33 6.47
C ILE A 379 17.73 2.51 7.79
N PHE A 380 17.11 1.42 8.29
CA PHE A 380 16.37 1.45 9.56
C PHE A 380 17.29 1.83 10.72
N ARG A 381 18.42 1.15 10.89
CA ARG A 381 19.41 1.38 11.94
C ARG A 381 19.90 2.84 11.93
N ASP A 382 20.27 3.36 10.76
CA ASP A 382 20.84 4.69 10.64
C ASP A 382 19.78 5.78 10.85
N ALA A 383 18.53 5.54 10.43
CA ALA A 383 17.41 6.42 10.75
C ALA A 383 17.08 6.41 12.25
N TYR A 384 17.01 5.21 12.84
CA TYR A 384 16.67 4.98 14.25
C TYR A 384 17.72 5.56 15.21
N ALA A 385 19.01 5.47 14.85
CA ALA A 385 20.10 6.05 15.63
C ALA A 385 20.03 7.60 15.69
N GLY A 386 19.49 8.23 14.64
CA GLY A 386 19.43 9.69 14.51
C GLY A 386 18.17 10.36 15.07
N VAL A 387 17.35 9.65 15.86
CA VAL A 387 16.09 10.19 16.39
C VAL A 387 15.96 9.99 17.91
N SER A 388 15.09 10.80 18.54
CA SER A 388 14.80 10.73 19.97
C SER A 388 13.98 9.49 20.36
N GLY A 389 13.89 9.17 21.65
CA GLY A 389 13.16 8.02 22.19
C GLY A 389 11.69 7.95 21.75
N LEU A 390 10.99 9.08 21.65
CA LEU A 390 9.59 9.10 21.20
C LEU A 390 9.42 8.67 19.73
N CYS A 391 10.42 8.93 18.88
CA CYS A 391 10.41 8.44 17.50
C CYS A 391 10.73 6.94 17.41
N ARG A 392 11.39 6.36 18.45
CA ARG A 392 11.85 4.98 18.50
C ARG A 392 10.76 3.96 18.86
N SER A 393 9.50 4.34 18.76
CA SER A 393 8.37 3.41 18.88
C SER A 393 8.16 2.54 17.62
N VAL A 394 8.79 2.88 16.50
CA VAL A 394 8.70 2.16 15.24
C VAL A 394 9.36 0.77 15.32
N ARG A 395 8.74 -0.22 14.70
CA ARG A 395 9.23 -1.59 14.55
C ARG A 395 9.57 -1.87 13.09
N GLY A 396 10.67 -2.54 12.85
CA GLY A 396 11.05 -2.90 11.49
C GLY A 396 12.57 -3.00 11.28
N PRO A 397 13.00 -3.22 10.04
CA PRO A 397 12.14 -3.52 8.89
C PRO A 397 11.44 -4.86 9.06
N SER A 398 10.15 -4.94 8.71
CA SER A 398 9.38 -6.16 8.95
C SER A 398 8.61 -6.64 7.72
N MET A 399 8.65 -7.95 7.48
CA MET A 399 7.93 -8.66 6.43
C MET A 399 6.61 -9.22 6.97
N SER A 400 5.50 -9.00 6.25
CA SER A 400 4.22 -9.66 6.55
C SER A 400 4.10 -10.94 5.72
N ALA A 401 4.92 -11.94 6.04
CA ALA A 401 5.02 -13.22 5.33
C ALA A 401 3.95 -14.23 5.74
N THR A 402 3.89 -15.38 5.08
CA THR A 402 2.89 -16.44 5.34
C THR A 402 2.88 -16.90 6.81
N PRO A 403 4.02 -17.23 7.47
CA PRO A 403 4.02 -17.72 8.84
C PRO A 403 3.69 -16.63 9.86
N GLY A 404 3.96 -15.37 9.53
CA GLY A 404 3.80 -14.29 10.49
C GLY A 404 4.41 -12.98 10.04
N LYS A 405 4.59 -12.09 11.00
CA LYS A 405 5.29 -10.82 10.81
C LYS A 405 6.73 -10.96 11.32
N VAL A 406 7.67 -11.02 10.38
CA VAL A 406 9.10 -11.24 10.65
C VAL A 406 9.85 -9.92 10.63
N CYS A 407 10.54 -9.60 11.72
CA CYS A 407 11.45 -8.45 11.82
C CYS A 407 12.88 -8.87 11.43
N VAL A 408 13.58 -8.03 10.71
CA VAL A 408 15.02 -8.14 10.51
C VAL A 408 15.69 -7.32 11.62
N ASP A 409 16.09 -8.00 12.71
CA ASP A 409 16.70 -7.35 13.88
C ASP A 409 18.18 -6.97 13.62
N GLY A 410 18.81 -7.60 12.60
CA GLY A 410 20.18 -7.24 12.21
C GLY A 410 20.90 -8.31 11.42
N THR A 411 22.22 -8.09 11.32
CA THR A 411 23.17 -9.09 10.85
C THR A 411 24.22 -9.33 11.94
N ALA A 412 24.69 -10.57 12.07
CA ALA A 412 25.72 -10.96 13.03
C ALA A 412 26.70 -11.95 12.37
N GLU A 413 27.86 -12.10 13.00
CA GLU A 413 28.74 -13.24 12.74
C GLU A 413 28.58 -14.24 13.89
N VAL A 414 28.14 -15.45 13.59
CA VAL A 414 27.90 -16.53 14.56
C VAL A 414 28.63 -17.77 14.10
N ALA A 415 29.51 -18.32 14.92
CA ALA A 415 30.36 -19.48 14.57
C ALA A 415 31.09 -19.34 13.22
N GLY A 416 31.62 -18.14 12.90
CA GLY A 416 32.32 -17.84 11.65
C GLY A 416 31.43 -17.71 10.42
N MET A 417 30.10 -17.71 10.58
CA MET A 417 29.14 -17.52 9.51
C MET A 417 28.41 -16.18 9.67
N ARG A 418 28.37 -15.38 8.61
CA ARG A 418 27.52 -14.19 8.57
C ARG A 418 26.07 -14.58 8.38
N VAL A 419 25.18 -14.05 9.22
CA VAL A 419 23.77 -14.41 9.24
C VAL A 419 22.88 -13.17 9.39
N PHE A 420 21.61 -13.27 8.95
CA PHE A 420 20.55 -12.42 9.43
C PHE A 420 20.04 -12.92 10.76
N VAL A 421 19.80 -11.99 11.69
CA VAL A 421 19.06 -12.22 12.94
C VAL A 421 17.63 -11.79 12.71
N LEU A 422 16.72 -12.73 12.80
CA LEU A 422 15.30 -12.56 12.51
C LEU A 422 14.47 -12.89 13.74
N ARG A 423 13.27 -12.29 13.86
CA ARG A 423 12.37 -12.53 14.97
C ARG A 423 10.93 -12.38 14.54
N MET A 424 10.05 -13.26 15.02
CA MET A 424 8.61 -13.12 14.83
C MET A 424 8.06 -12.02 15.76
N LEU A 425 7.46 -10.98 15.18
CA LEU A 425 6.70 -9.96 15.92
C LEU A 425 5.26 -10.40 16.19
N GLN A 426 4.68 -11.15 15.28
CA GLN A 426 3.39 -11.83 15.34
C GLN A 426 3.51 -13.11 14.52
N ALA A 427 2.84 -14.18 14.93
CA ALA A 427 2.85 -15.44 14.21
C ALA A 427 1.47 -16.11 14.28
N ARG A 428 1.20 -17.06 13.36
CA ARG A 428 0.01 -17.93 13.43
C ARG A 428 0.08 -18.78 14.68
N ASP A 429 1.25 -19.40 14.94
CA ASP A 429 1.56 -20.07 16.20
C ASP A 429 2.12 -19.05 17.20
N PRO A 430 1.39 -18.72 18.28
CA PRO A 430 1.87 -17.78 19.31
C PRO A 430 3.19 -18.19 19.97
N ALA A 431 3.53 -19.50 19.99
CA ALA A 431 4.78 -19.99 20.58
C ALA A 431 6.04 -19.50 19.83
N LEU A 432 5.88 -19.04 18.59
CA LEU A 432 6.97 -18.50 17.78
C LEU A 432 7.22 -17.00 18.03
N VAL A 433 6.29 -16.30 18.68
CA VAL A 433 6.40 -14.85 18.92
C VAL A 433 7.57 -14.55 19.83
N GLY A 434 8.39 -13.58 19.46
CA GLY A 434 9.57 -13.17 20.23
C GLY A 434 10.80 -14.08 20.06
N ARG A 435 10.67 -15.26 19.49
CA ARG A 435 11.81 -16.16 19.28
C ARG A 435 12.72 -15.65 18.18
N PRO A 436 14.03 -15.50 18.42
CA PRO A 436 15.00 -15.23 17.37
C PRO A 436 15.25 -16.51 16.55
N PHE A 437 15.52 -16.33 15.26
CA PHE A 437 16.01 -17.38 14.38
C PHE A 437 16.98 -16.78 13.37
N PHE A 438 17.75 -17.62 12.67
CA PHE A 438 18.84 -17.18 11.84
C PHE A 438 18.66 -17.67 10.41
N ALA A 439 18.96 -16.77 9.46
CA ALA A 439 19.08 -17.11 8.05
C ALA A 439 20.51 -16.85 7.56
N ARG A 440 20.97 -17.62 6.59
CA ARG A 440 22.22 -17.35 5.88
C ARG A 440 22.18 -15.95 5.29
N PHE A 441 23.28 -15.22 5.37
CA PHE A 441 23.36 -13.89 4.79
C PHE A 441 23.38 -13.96 3.26
N ASP A 442 22.37 -13.39 2.62
CA ASP A 442 22.37 -13.09 1.19
C ASP A 442 22.18 -11.57 1.00
N PRO A 443 23.16 -10.86 0.42
CA PRO A 443 23.07 -9.41 0.21
C PRO A 443 22.00 -8.99 -0.80
N ARG A 444 21.46 -9.94 -1.59
CA ARG A 444 20.45 -9.68 -2.62
C ARG A 444 19.04 -10.01 -2.18
N ALA A 445 18.88 -10.85 -1.16
CA ALA A 445 17.56 -11.28 -0.70
C ALA A 445 16.69 -10.08 -0.31
N THR A 446 15.46 -10.06 -0.82
CA THR A 446 14.47 -9.00 -0.61
C THR A 446 13.27 -9.49 0.21
N TRP A 447 13.11 -10.80 0.35
CA TRP A 447 11.96 -11.41 1.05
C TRP A 447 12.34 -12.70 1.80
N LEU A 448 11.48 -13.10 2.74
CA LEU A 448 11.70 -14.28 3.59
C LEU A 448 11.91 -15.60 2.80
N THR A 449 11.17 -15.78 1.71
CA THR A 449 11.24 -17.01 0.89
C THR A 449 12.52 -17.14 0.06
N GLU A 450 13.34 -16.09 0.01
CA GLU A 450 14.65 -16.09 -0.66
C GLU A 450 15.78 -16.43 0.31
N LEU A 451 15.46 -16.59 1.60
CA LEU A 451 16.43 -16.87 2.65
C LEU A 451 16.52 -18.37 2.93
N GLU A 452 17.72 -18.83 3.25
CA GLU A 452 18.00 -20.19 3.70
C GLU A 452 18.24 -20.21 5.23
N PRO A 453 17.79 -21.25 5.96
CA PRO A 453 18.07 -21.40 7.38
C PRO A 453 19.60 -21.45 7.63
N ALA A 454 20.04 -20.85 8.73
CA ALA A 454 21.36 -21.05 9.28
C ALA A 454 21.30 -21.91 10.54
N PHE A 455 22.23 -22.83 10.72
CA PHE A 455 22.37 -23.72 11.89
C PHE A 455 21.26 -24.76 12.09
N ALA A 456 20.35 -24.90 11.12
CA ALA A 456 19.26 -25.89 11.10
C ALA A 456 18.89 -26.23 9.67
N ASP A 457 18.22 -27.36 9.45
CA ASP A 457 17.76 -27.79 8.12
C ASP A 457 16.50 -27.04 7.65
N ARG A 458 15.78 -26.42 8.58
CA ARG A 458 14.55 -25.67 8.33
C ARG A 458 14.36 -24.52 9.33
N PHE A 459 13.52 -23.55 8.95
CA PHE A 459 13.10 -22.50 9.87
C PHE A 459 12.12 -23.04 10.92
N PRO A 460 12.03 -22.39 12.12
CA PRO A 460 11.14 -22.84 13.20
C PRO A 460 9.65 -22.91 12.82
N PHE A 461 9.23 -22.13 11.83
CA PHE A 461 7.85 -22.07 11.36
C PHE A 461 7.55 -23.09 10.25
N GLU A 462 8.53 -23.77 9.68
CA GLU A 462 8.32 -24.80 8.65
C GLU A 462 7.80 -26.14 9.20
N SER A 463 7.69 -26.24 10.50
CA SER A 463 7.03 -27.36 11.18
C SER A 463 5.53 -27.09 11.44
N ASP A 464 5.02 -25.91 11.07
CA ASP A 464 3.63 -25.49 11.29
C ASP A 464 2.71 -26.27 10.33
N PRO A 465 1.68 -26.98 10.85
CA PRO A 465 0.70 -27.71 10.02
C PRO A 465 -0.13 -26.80 9.10
N TYR A 466 -0.06 -25.48 9.27
CA TYR A 466 -0.67 -24.48 8.37
C TYR A 466 0.20 -24.06 7.19
N GLN A 467 1.37 -24.67 6.98
CA GLN A 467 2.14 -24.46 5.75
C GLN A 467 1.53 -25.27 4.59
N VAL A 468 0.70 -24.58 3.83
CA VAL A 468 0.33 -25.04 2.49
C VAL A 468 1.49 -24.67 1.56
N SER A 469 2.03 -25.59 0.81
CA SER A 469 3.09 -25.33 -0.15
C SER A 469 2.62 -24.32 -1.21
N SER A 470 3.54 -23.57 -1.80
CA SER A 470 3.20 -22.65 -2.91
C SER A 470 2.56 -23.39 -4.10
N ALA A 471 2.85 -24.68 -4.26
CA ALA A 471 2.23 -25.54 -5.27
C ALA A 471 0.77 -25.90 -4.93
N GLU A 472 0.44 -26.10 -3.65
CA GLU A 472 -0.95 -26.31 -3.21
C GLU A 472 -1.79 -25.03 -3.30
N LEU A 473 -1.18 -23.85 -3.13
CA LEU A 473 -1.85 -22.58 -3.33
C LEU A 473 -2.15 -22.28 -4.80
N SER A 474 -1.33 -22.78 -5.73
CA SER A 474 -1.56 -22.61 -7.18
C SER A 474 -2.59 -23.58 -7.77
N GLY A 475 -2.92 -24.68 -7.06
CA GLY A 475 -3.91 -25.67 -7.49
C GLY A 475 -5.34 -25.44 -6.96
N ILE A 476 -5.53 -24.51 -6.01
CA ILE A 476 -6.85 -24.22 -5.44
C ILE A 476 -7.45 -22.99 -6.15
N TRP A 477 -7.95 -23.20 -7.37
CA TRP A 477 -8.74 -22.20 -8.09
C TRP A 477 -10.26 -22.40 -7.92
N PRO A 478 -11.08 -21.36 -8.20
CA PRO A 478 -12.36 -21.06 -7.56
C PRO A 478 -13.55 -21.95 -7.89
N ASP A 479 -13.45 -22.99 -8.68
CA ASP A 479 -14.62 -23.79 -9.11
C ASP A 479 -15.37 -24.48 -7.95
N GLU A 480 -14.75 -24.60 -6.76
CA GLU A 480 -15.39 -25.15 -5.57
C GLU A 480 -15.91 -24.09 -4.57
N LEU A 481 -15.74 -22.78 -4.87
CA LEU A 481 -16.03 -21.70 -3.93
C LEU A 481 -17.31 -20.91 -4.24
N ILE A 482 -18.03 -21.20 -5.31
CA ILE A 482 -19.23 -20.46 -5.72
C ILE A 482 -20.43 -21.41 -5.80
N GLU A 483 -21.08 -21.66 -4.68
CA GLU A 483 -22.55 -21.79 -4.72
C GLU A 483 -23.15 -20.43 -4.28
N PRO A 484 -23.96 -19.80 -5.12
CA PRO A 484 -24.66 -18.58 -4.71
C PRO A 484 -25.67 -18.97 -3.64
N ALA A 485 -25.55 -18.35 -2.46
CA ALA A 485 -26.60 -18.42 -1.46
C ALA A 485 -27.84 -17.71 -2.02
N VAL A 486 -28.91 -18.48 -2.18
CA VAL A 486 -30.31 -18.02 -2.40
C VAL A 486 -30.73 -17.09 -1.27
#